data_e6761614b3e87f403bf26cca17476021
#
_entry.id   e6761614b3e87f403bf26cca17476021
#
_cell.length_a   1.000
_cell.length_b   1.000
_cell.length_c   1.000
_cell.angle_alpha   90.00
_cell.angle_beta   90.00
_cell.angle_gamma   90.00
#
_symmetry.space_group_name_H-M   'P 1'
#
loop_
_entity.id
_entity.type
_entity.pdbx_description
1 polymer ?
#
loop_
_entity_poly.entity_id
_entity_poly.type
_entity_poly.pdbx_seq_one_letter_code
_entity_poly.pdbx_strand_id
1 'polypeptide(L)'
;MKLPFCILLFSFTVFAQDALKNSDLSASSHYHIDSPDHVCGSPMFTEEFISNNRERMRTLYPDEYQRMLMPKTLNKTYKVGMTEKFWVTVDDTTDPGQTKDVEITAQLLAKGNKAAIWADVNEISVNNNINNDLAIGYLSFLEFATPSTSLDSTKGAYEIVKTYFGNEPNKDGDGITDFLFYEMYSGAAGYFSPGDQGNSAGSNQRDILYIDSRVSIAFATSTIAHEFQHLLHYSYTNKGRKFNEGMSEVASVITGTGYPGFNPNAYLTRAGNTGWSFDLTGEHYSMGGLFVLYFAEQLGY
;
A
#
# COMPACT_ATOMS: atom_id res chain seq x y z
N MET A 1 1.79 -15.37 34.02
CA MET A 1 1.81 -14.00 34.59
C MET A 1 1.54 -13.07 33.42
N LYS A 2 0.28 -12.63 33.26
CA LYS A 2 -0.14 -11.78 32.11
C LYS A 2 0.40 -10.36 32.37
N LEU A 3 1.31 -9.87 31.52
CA LEU A 3 1.68 -8.45 31.54
C LEU A 3 0.46 -7.64 31.06
N PRO A 4 0.11 -6.53 31.70
CA PRO A 4 -1.01 -5.73 31.25
C PRO A 4 -0.70 -5.09 29.91
N PHE A 5 -1.62 -5.23 28.97
CA PHE A 5 -1.63 -4.77 27.59
C PHE A 5 -1.19 -3.28 27.41
N CYS A 6 -1.44 -2.43 28.40
CA CYS A 6 -1.03 -1.02 28.37
C CYS A 6 0.48 -0.77 28.28
N ILE A 7 1.34 -1.73 28.65
CA ILE A 7 2.79 -1.53 28.65
C ILE A 7 3.39 -1.82 27.28
N LEU A 8 2.77 -2.69 26.48
CA LEU A 8 3.24 -2.99 25.12
C LEU A 8 3.00 -1.83 24.14
N LEU A 9 1.92 -1.09 24.30
CA LEU A 9 1.59 0.06 23.43
C LEU A 9 2.53 1.25 23.61
N PHE A 10 3.12 1.46 24.81
CA PHE A 10 4.02 2.58 25.07
C PHE A 10 5.43 2.39 24.55
N SER A 11 5.88 1.15 24.30
CA SER A 11 7.24 0.87 23.83
C SER A 11 7.41 1.03 22.31
N PHE A 12 6.33 0.97 21.53
CA PHE A 12 6.40 0.91 20.08
C PHE A 12 6.63 2.26 19.38
N THR A 13 6.27 3.37 20.00
CA THR A 13 6.37 4.70 19.36
C THR A 13 7.76 5.34 19.43
N VAL A 14 8.64 4.89 20.32
CA VAL A 14 9.95 5.54 20.54
C VAL A 14 11.08 4.88 19.74
N PHE A 15 10.98 3.60 19.38
CA PHE A 15 12.09 2.85 18.77
C PHE A 15 12.09 2.78 17.23
N ALA A 16 10.96 3.04 16.58
CA ALA A 16 10.90 3.00 15.10
C ALA A 16 11.73 4.13 14.43
N GLN A 17 11.98 5.23 15.14
CA GLN A 17 12.75 6.36 14.59
C GLN A 17 14.27 6.17 14.62
N ASP A 18 14.81 5.28 15.47
CA ASP A 18 16.27 5.18 15.64
C ASP A 18 16.94 4.11 14.75
N ALA A 19 16.20 3.10 14.27
CA ALA A 19 16.76 2.06 13.42
C ALA A 19 17.00 2.51 11.96
N LEU A 20 16.23 3.50 11.49
CA LEU A 20 16.36 4.06 10.13
C LEU A 20 17.34 5.25 10.07
N LYS A 21 17.80 5.79 11.20
CA LYS A 21 18.75 6.91 11.26
C LYS A 21 20.19 6.56 10.87
N ASN A 22 20.53 5.30 10.73
CA ASN A 22 21.90 4.85 10.43
C ASN A 22 22.14 4.43 8.97
N SER A 23 21.18 4.64 8.06
CA SER A 23 21.49 4.63 6.64
C SER A 23 21.85 6.05 6.23
N ASP A 24 23.15 6.34 6.09
CA ASP A 24 23.69 7.56 5.43
C ASP A 24 23.27 7.60 3.95
N LEU A 25 21.97 7.64 3.69
CA LEU A 25 21.45 8.03 2.40
C LEU A 25 21.27 9.55 2.46
N SER A 26 22.21 10.27 1.86
CA SER A 26 22.12 11.70 1.65
C SER A 26 20.78 12.01 1.00
N ALA A 27 19.85 12.51 1.79
CA ALA A 27 18.55 12.95 1.34
C ALA A 27 18.77 14.07 0.30
N SER A 28 18.48 13.75 -0.96
CA SER A 28 18.15 14.80 -1.92
C SER A 28 16.96 15.58 -1.36
N SER A 29 16.99 16.90 -1.47
CA SER A 29 16.00 17.82 -0.92
C SER A 29 14.66 17.73 -1.67
N HIS A 30 14.01 16.57 -1.66
CA HIS A 30 12.69 16.38 -2.23
C HIS A 30 11.65 16.45 -1.12
N TYR A 31 10.53 17.09 -1.42
CA TYR A 31 9.39 17.24 -0.53
C TYR A 31 8.87 15.86 -0.12
N HIS A 32 9.19 15.44 1.11
CA HIS A 32 8.54 14.29 1.72
C HIS A 32 7.16 14.73 2.21
N ILE A 33 6.12 14.16 1.66
CA ILE A 33 4.74 14.42 2.07
C ILE A 33 4.40 13.43 3.19
N ASP A 34 4.89 13.68 4.39
CA ASP A 34 4.46 12.98 5.60
C ASP A 34 3.29 13.75 6.21
N SER A 35 2.16 13.76 5.53
CA SER A 35 0.94 14.40 6.04
C SER A 35 0.02 13.35 6.63
N PRO A 36 -0.57 13.59 7.83
CA PRO A 36 -1.65 12.76 8.35
C PRO A 36 -2.89 12.74 7.44
N ASP A 37 -2.92 13.61 6.41
CA ASP A 37 -3.97 13.65 5.40
C ASP A 37 -3.74 12.63 4.26
N HIS A 38 -2.55 11.98 4.20
CA HIS A 38 -2.27 10.88 3.29
C HIS A 38 -2.74 9.57 3.93
N VAL A 39 -3.79 9.03 3.38
CA VAL A 39 -4.44 7.80 3.86
C VAL A 39 -4.39 6.71 2.80
N CYS A 40 -4.77 5.49 3.18
CA CYS A 40 -4.99 4.41 2.23
C CYS A 40 -6.06 4.79 1.21
N GLY A 41 -5.74 4.65 -0.07
CA GLY A 41 -6.66 4.90 -1.18
C GLY A 41 -7.58 3.71 -1.48
N SER A 42 -7.30 2.52 -0.98
CA SER A 42 -8.06 1.29 -1.26
C SER A 42 -9.57 1.42 -1.02
N PRO A 43 -10.06 2.10 0.04
CA PRO A 43 -11.48 2.32 0.23
C PRO A 43 -12.20 3.09 -0.87
N MET A 44 -11.48 3.83 -1.70
CA MET A 44 -12.06 4.54 -2.85
C MET A 44 -12.37 3.59 -4.01
N PHE A 45 -11.60 2.52 -4.18
CA PHE A 45 -11.74 1.58 -5.30
C PHE A 45 -12.90 0.61 -5.13
N THR A 46 -14.11 1.17 -4.90
CA THR A 46 -15.36 0.41 -4.92
C THR A 46 -15.77 0.07 -6.36
N GLU A 47 -16.63 -0.93 -6.53
CA GLU A 47 -17.21 -1.25 -7.87
C GLU A 47 -17.89 -0.03 -8.49
N GLU A 48 -18.55 0.78 -7.67
CA GLU A 48 -19.20 2.03 -8.11
C GLU A 48 -18.17 3.05 -8.58
N PHE A 49 -17.11 3.31 -7.80
CA PHE A 49 -16.03 4.22 -8.21
C PHE A 49 -15.38 3.76 -9.52
N ILE A 50 -15.00 2.49 -9.61
CA ILE A 50 -14.39 1.92 -10.81
C ILE A 50 -15.32 2.05 -12.02
N SER A 51 -16.61 1.80 -11.85
CA SER A 51 -17.62 1.95 -12.91
C SER A 51 -17.78 3.41 -13.36
N ASN A 52 -17.89 4.33 -12.39
CA ASN A 52 -18.04 5.77 -12.66
C ASN A 52 -16.79 6.34 -13.34
N ASN A 53 -15.61 5.95 -12.88
CA ASN A 53 -14.34 6.38 -13.51
C ASN A 53 -14.23 5.88 -14.96
N ARG A 54 -14.62 4.64 -15.25
CA ARG A 54 -14.65 4.11 -16.62
C ARG A 54 -15.63 4.87 -17.52
N GLU A 55 -16.82 5.19 -17.02
CA GLU A 55 -17.79 5.99 -17.78
C GLU A 55 -17.27 7.39 -18.04
N ARG A 56 -16.59 7.99 -17.05
CA ARG A 56 -15.90 9.27 -17.20
C ARG A 56 -14.79 9.17 -18.25
N MET A 57 -13.93 8.15 -18.18
CA MET A 57 -12.90 7.90 -19.19
C MET A 57 -13.50 7.74 -20.58
N ARG A 58 -14.55 6.97 -20.72
CA ARG A 58 -15.24 6.76 -22.00
C ARG A 58 -15.78 8.08 -22.60
N THR A 59 -16.26 8.98 -21.76
CA THR A 59 -16.93 10.21 -22.18
C THR A 59 -15.95 11.35 -22.45
N LEU A 60 -14.98 11.55 -21.55
CA LEU A 60 -14.08 12.71 -21.60
C LEU A 60 -12.73 12.39 -22.23
N TYR A 61 -12.31 11.12 -22.20
CA TYR A 61 -11.00 10.65 -22.68
C TYR A 61 -11.13 9.44 -23.61
N PRO A 62 -11.89 9.57 -24.74
CA PRO A 62 -12.25 8.43 -25.59
C PRO A 62 -11.02 7.70 -26.18
N ASP A 63 -9.94 8.42 -26.51
CA ASP A 63 -8.73 7.81 -27.06
C ASP A 63 -7.99 6.98 -26.02
N GLU A 64 -7.87 7.47 -24.78
CA GLU A 64 -7.35 6.72 -23.64
C GLU A 64 -8.22 5.50 -23.35
N TYR A 65 -9.52 5.68 -23.34
CA TYR A 65 -10.46 4.58 -23.09
C TYR A 65 -10.34 3.48 -24.15
N GLN A 66 -10.14 3.81 -25.42
CA GLN A 66 -9.89 2.81 -26.46
C GLN A 66 -8.58 2.03 -26.20
N ARG A 67 -7.55 2.70 -25.69
CA ARG A 67 -6.32 2.02 -25.30
C ARG A 67 -6.53 1.10 -24.09
N MET A 68 -7.35 1.49 -23.11
CA MET A 68 -7.73 0.64 -21.96
C MET A 68 -8.43 -0.66 -22.39
N LEU A 69 -9.13 -0.65 -23.53
CA LEU A 69 -9.83 -1.82 -24.07
C LEU A 69 -8.91 -2.80 -24.82
N MET A 70 -7.67 -2.41 -25.12
CA MET A 70 -6.75 -3.28 -25.81
C MET A 70 -6.33 -4.46 -24.94
N PRO A 71 -6.26 -5.69 -25.49
CA PRO A 71 -5.76 -6.85 -24.75
C PRO A 71 -4.37 -6.57 -24.18
N LYS A 72 -4.19 -6.79 -22.88
CA LYS A 72 -2.89 -6.70 -22.25
C LYS A 72 -2.11 -8.00 -22.44
N THR A 73 -0.88 -7.90 -22.94
CA THR A 73 0.04 -9.03 -22.97
C THR A 73 0.96 -8.91 -21.76
N LEU A 74 0.76 -9.77 -20.76
CA LEU A 74 1.61 -9.80 -19.58
C LEU A 74 2.95 -10.43 -19.92
N ASN A 75 4.03 -9.75 -19.55
CA ASN A 75 5.35 -10.32 -19.62
C ASN A 75 5.61 -11.14 -18.34
N LYS A 76 5.74 -12.45 -18.49
CA LYS A 76 6.01 -13.36 -17.36
C LYS A 76 7.50 -13.52 -17.05
N THR A 77 8.36 -12.87 -17.81
CA THR A 77 9.81 -12.95 -17.62
C THR A 77 10.31 -11.61 -17.09
N TYR A 78 10.47 -11.53 -15.78
CA TYR A 78 10.99 -10.33 -15.12
C TYR A 78 12.51 -10.25 -15.26
N LYS A 79 12.99 -9.13 -15.79
CA LYS A 79 14.40 -8.79 -15.85
C LYS A 79 14.59 -7.35 -15.33
N VAL A 80 15.40 -7.17 -14.28
CA VAL A 80 15.73 -5.83 -13.77
C VAL A 80 16.23 -4.93 -14.89
N GLY A 81 15.70 -3.72 -14.95
CA GLY A 81 15.95 -2.75 -16.01
C GLY A 81 14.94 -2.79 -17.18
N MET A 82 14.09 -3.83 -17.28
CA MET A 82 13.03 -3.85 -18.28
C MET A 82 11.95 -2.79 -17.96
N THR A 83 11.25 -2.37 -19.00
CA THR A 83 10.11 -1.45 -18.86
C THR A 83 8.81 -2.13 -19.30
N GLU A 84 7.72 -1.74 -18.65
CA GLU A 84 6.36 -2.18 -18.98
C GLU A 84 5.37 -1.03 -18.79
N LYS A 85 4.21 -1.13 -19.40
CA LYS A 85 3.13 -0.13 -19.30
C LYS A 85 2.11 -0.57 -18.28
N PHE A 86 1.69 0.39 -17.43
CA PHE A 86 0.70 0.20 -16.39
C PHE A 86 -0.37 1.28 -16.46
N TRP A 87 -1.61 0.90 -16.23
CA TRP A 87 -2.69 1.85 -15.97
C TRP A 87 -2.68 2.24 -14.50
N VAL A 88 -2.71 3.53 -14.24
CA VAL A 88 -2.72 4.09 -12.88
C VAL A 88 -3.71 5.25 -12.78
N THR A 89 -4.18 5.52 -11.58
CA THR A 89 -5.10 6.63 -11.29
C THR A 89 -4.30 7.84 -10.80
N VAL A 90 -4.51 9.00 -11.43
CA VAL A 90 -3.88 10.27 -11.08
C VAL A 90 -4.91 11.38 -10.91
N ASP A 91 -4.51 12.52 -10.35
CA ASP A 91 -5.37 13.71 -10.35
C ASP A 91 -5.67 14.18 -11.79
N ASP A 92 -6.92 14.53 -12.04
CA ASP A 92 -7.29 15.12 -13.32
C ASP A 92 -7.05 16.63 -13.30
N THR A 93 -5.92 17.05 -13.89
CA THR A 93 -5.54 18.47 -13.97
C THR A 93 -6.53 19.32 -14.77
N THR A 94 -7.40 18.71 -15.57
CA THR A 94 -8.44 19.41 -16.37
C THR A 94 -9.77 19.54 -15.65
N ASP A 95 -9.98 18.77 -14.59
CA ASP A 95 -11.18 18.79 -13.76
C ASP A 95 -10.79 18.64 -12.27
N PRO A 96 -10.44 19.75 -11.60
CA PRO A 96 -9.92 19.73 -10.24
C PRO A 96 -10.81 19.00 -9.25
N GLY A 97 -10.22 18.15 -8.43
CA GLY A 97 -10.94 17.32 -7.45
C GLY A 97 -11.47 16.01 -8.02
N GLN A 98 -11.22 15.73 -9.30
CA GLN A 98 -11.50 14.44 -9.93
C GLN A 98 -10.21 13.70 -10.26
N THR A 99 -10.32 12.40 -10.45
CA THR A 99 -9.23 11.53 -10.90
C THR A 99 -9.47 11.03 -12.32
N LYS A 100 -8.41 10.60 -12.99
CA LYS A 100 -8.46 9.89 -14.26
C LYS A 100 -7.42 8.78 -14.31
N ASP A 101 -7.66 7.79 -15.17
CA ASP A 101 -6.69 6.74 -15.43
C ASP A 101 -5.77 7.15 -16.58
N VAL A 102 -4.48 6.92 -16.39
CA VAL A 102 -3.45 7.17 -17.41
C VAL A 102 -2.56 5.95 -17.57
N GLU A 103 -1.99 5.77 -18.77
CA GLU A 103 -0.99 4.75 -19.01
C GLU A 103 0.40 5.33 -18.77
N ILE A 104 1.13 4.80 -17.79
CA ILE A 104 2.53 5.16 -17.53
C ILE A 104 3.47 4.07 -18.01
N THR A 105 4.75 4.42 -18.17
CA THR A 105 5.84 3.46 -18.39
C THR A 105 6.62 3.33 -17.09
N ALA A 106 6.68 2.13 -16.54
CA ALA A 106 7.48 1.85 -15.35
C ALA A 106 8.65 0.91 -15.67
N GLN A 107 9.74 1.10 -14.92
CA GLN A 107 10.94 0.27 -14.99
C GLN A 107 11.00 -0.65 -13.76
N LEU A 108 11.36 -1.92 -13.98
CA LEU A 108 11.65 -2.87 -12.92
C LEU A 108 13.01 -2.56 -12.30
N LEU A 109 13.03 -2.08 -11.04
CA LEU A 109 14.22 -1.69 -10.32
C LEU A 109 14.82 -2.83 -9.49
N ALA A 110 13.98 -3.65 -8.88
CA ALA A 110 14.40 -4.80 -8.09
C ALA A 110 13.39 -5.94 -8.20
N LYS A 111 13.88 -7.19 -8.11
CA LYS A 111 13.04 -8.39 -8.14
C LYS A 111 13.63 -9.47 -7.25
N GLY A 112 12.77 -10.04 -6.42
CA GLY A 112 13.04 -11.20 -5.59
C GLY A 112 12.31 -12.46 -6.06
N ASN A 113 12.02 -13.33 -5.10
CA ASN A 113 11.28 -14.57 -5.33
C ASN A 113 9.77 -14.39 -5.23
N LYS A 114 9.32 -13.36 -4.50
CA LYS A 114 7.91 -13.10 -4.17
C LYS A 114 7.45 -11.70 -4.54
N ALA A 115 8.36 -10.76 -4.67
CA ALA A 115 8.05 -9.37 -4.93
C ALA A 115 8.86 -8.79 -6.08
N ALA A 116 8.27 -7.83 -6.79
CA ALA A 116 8.93 -7.02 -7.81
C ALA A 116 8.63 -5.53 -7.56
N ILE A 117 9.67 -4.71 -7.61
CA ILE A 117 9.59 -3.26 -7.36
C ILE A 117 9.72 -2.54 -8.69
N TRP A 118 8.64 -1.92 -9.10
CA TRP A 118 8.52 -1.10 -10.29
C TRP A 118 8.45 0.37 -9.92
N ALA A 119 8.95 1.23 -10.79
CA ALA A 119 8.78 2.67 -10.65
C ALA A 119 8.51 3.34 -11.99
N ASP A 120 7.63 4.34 -11.99
CA ASP A 120 7.46 5.23 -13.14
C ASP A 120 8.82 5.80 -13.54
N VAL A 121 9.13 5.78 -14.83
CA VAL A 121 10.39 6.29 -15.35
C VAL A 121 10.60 7.78 -15.05
N ASN A 122 9.53 8.55 -14.88
CA ASN A 122 9.62 9.96 -14.46
C ASN A 122 10.07 10.09 -13.00
N GLU A 123 9.63 9.19 -12.13
CA GLU A 123 10.01 9.16 -10.71
C GLU A 123 11.48 8.80 -10.51
N ILE A 124 12.04 8.04 -11.45
CA ILE A 124 13.47 7.66 -11.45
C ILE A 124 14.35 8.78 -12.02
N SER A 125 13.99 9.31 -13.19
CA SER A 125 14.90 10.13 -14.00
C SER A 125 14.66 11.63 -13.90
N VAL A 126 13.45 12.06 -13.56
CA VAL A 126 13.06 13.48 -13.48
C VAL A 126 12.93 13.91 -12.04
N ASN A 127 12.08 13.23 -11.27
CA ASN A 127 11.76 13.59 -9.90
C ASN A 127 12.78 13.03 -8.90
N ASN A 128 13.49 11.94 -9.26
CA ASN A 128 14.45 11.22 -8.41
C ASN A 128 13.89 10.85 -7.03
N ASN A 129 12.60 10.49 -6.99
CA ASN A 129 11.91 10.07 -5.76
C ASN A 129 12.22 8.62 -5.40
N ILE A 130 12.60 7.79 -6.40
CA ILE A 130 12.96 6.39 -6.21
C ILE A 130 14.16 6.02 -7.08
N ASN A 131 15.01 5.14 -6.57
CA ASN A 131 16.18 4.62 -7.27
C ASN A 131 16.40 3.13 -6.95
N ASN A 132 17.42 2.52 -7.54
CA ASN A 132 17.72 1.10 -7.33
C ASN A 132 18.03 0.76 -5.87
N ASP A 133 18.69 1.63 -5.12
CA ASP A 133 19.06 1.36 -3.74
C ASP A 133 17.82 1.35 -2.84
N LEU A 134 16.91 2.29 -3.03
CA LEU A 134 15.61 2.31 -2.36
C LEU A 134 14.77 1.06 -2.72
N ALA A 135 14.72 0.71 -3.99
CA ALA A 135 14.00 -0.48 -4.46
C ALA A 135 14.55 -1.78 -3.85
N ILE A 136 15.88 -1.89 -3.73
CA ILE A 136 16.54 -3.02 -3.04
C ILE A 136 16.20 -3.00 -1.55
N GLY A 137 16.14 -1.83 -0.92
CA GLY A 137 15.72 -1.66 0.47
C GLY A 137 14.28 -2.15 0.70
N TYR A 138 13.33 -1.76 -0.14
CA TYR A 138 11.94 -2.24 -0.08
C TYR A 138 11.83 -3.75 -0.32
N LEU A 139 12.58 -4.27 -1.30
CA LEU A 139 12.64 -5.71 -1.54
C LEU A 139 13.21 -6.47 -0.34
N SER A 140 14.24 -5.92 0.31
CA SER A 140 14.83 -6.50 1.53
C SER A 140 13.82 -6.54 2.68
N PHE A 141 13.07 -5.46 2.88
CA PHE A 141 11.97 -5.41 3.85
C PHE A 141 10.89 -6.47 3.56
N LEU A 142 10.53 -6.63 2.29
CA LEU A 142 9.51 -7.58 1.89
C LEU A 142 9.94 -9.04 2.07
N GLU A 143 11.14 -9.42 1.68
CA GLU A 143 11.51 -10.83 1.54
C GLU A 143 12.48 -11.35 2.60
N PHE A 144 13.27 -10.48 3.28
CA PHE A 144 14.39 -10.97 4.07
C PHE A 144 14.34 -10.61 5.55
N ALA A 145 14.11 -9.34 5.89
CA ALA A 145 14.17 -8.90 7.27
C ALA A 145 13.31 -7.66 7.49
N THR A 146 12.64 -7.62 8.62
CA THR A 146 11.84 -6.48 9.07
C THR A 146 12.51 -5.77 10.25
N PRO A 147 12.09 -4.57 10.65
CA PRO A 147 12.60 -3.88 11.84
C PRO A 147 12.55 -4.76 13.11
N SER A 148 13.45 -4.52 14.04
CA SER A 148 13.50 -5.23 15.33
C SER A 148 12.22 -5.09 16.18
N THR A 149 11.36 -4.17 15.83
CA THR A 149 10.02 -3.94 16.42
C THR A 149 8.95 -4.87 15.84
N SER A 150 9.25 -5.63 14.80
CA SER A 150 8.32 -6.61 14.23
C SER A 150 8.15 -7.84 15.13
N LEU A 151 7.13 -8.65 14.84
CA LEU A 151 6.92 -9.92 15.56
C LEU A 151 8.08 -10.91 15.36
N ASP A 152 8.72 -10.87 14.19
CA ASP A 152 9.90 -11.70 13.88
C ASP A 152 10.80 -10.97 12.88
N SER A 153 11.81 -10.28 13.39
CA SER A 153 12.71 -9.47 12.56
C SER A 153 13.63 -10.30 11.65
N THR A 154 13.64 -11.62 11.80
CA THR A 154 14.40 -12.53 10.92
C THR A 154 13.63 -12.90 9.65
N LYS A 155 12.38 -12.44 9.54
CA LYS A 155 11.49 -12.65 8.41
C LYS A 155 11.19 -11.36 7.67
N GLY A 156 10.96 -11.47 6.37
CA GLY A 156 10.42 -10.38 5.58
C GLY A 156 8.94 -10.13 5.86
N ALA A 157 8.48 -8.92 5.58
CA ALA A 157 7.08 -8.52 5.78
C ALA A 157 6.10 -9.43 5.02
N TYR A 158 6.49 -9.91 3.84
CA TYR A 158 5.71 -10.84 3.03
C TYR A 158 5.34 -12.12 3.83
N GLU A 159 6.32 -12.75 4.46
CA GLU A 159 6.09 -13.97 5.24
C GLU A 159 5.27 -13.69 6.51
N ILE A 160 5.58 -12.58 7.21
CA ILE A 160 4.85 -12.20 8.44
C ILE A 160 3.38 -11.96 8.11
N VAL A 161 3.08 -11.11 7.13
CA VAL A 161 1.69 -10.77 6.79
C VAL A 161 0.92 -12.00 6.32
N LYS A 162 1.53 -12.85 5.48
CA LYS A 162 0.89 -14.11 5.05
C LYS A 162 0.60 -15.08 6.19
N THR A 163 1.46 -15.15 7.18
CA THR A 163 1.27 -16.04 8.34
C THR A 163 -0.04 -15.71 9.08
N TYR A 164 -0.41 -14.44 9.16
CA TYR A 164 -1.59 -14.00 9.92
C TYR A 164 -2.83 -13.73 9.06
N PHE A 165 -2.64 -13.35 7.79
CA PHE A 165 -3.76 -12.91 6.94
C PHE A 165 -4.01 -13.81 5.72
N GLY A 166 -3.22 -14.86 5.52
CA GLY A 166 -3.44 -15.85 4.46
C GLY A 166 -2.68 -15.55 3.17
N ASN A 167 -3.21 -15.95 2.03
CA ASN A 167 -2.50 -15.95 0.75
C ASN A 167 -3.08 -14.92 -0.23
N GLU A 168 -2.20 -14.38 -1.08
CA GLU A 168 -2.54 -13.57 -2.24
C GLU A 168 -3.30 -14.38 -3.32
N PRO A 169 -4.05 -13.70 -4.20
CA PRO A 169 -4.84 -14.36 -5.24
C PRO A 169 -4.00 -15.11 -6.29
N ASN A 170 -2.78 -14.65 -6.60
CA ASN A 170 -1.93 -15.11 -7.70
C ASN A 170 -2.64 -15.02 -9.07
N LYS A 171 -3.14 -13.83 -9.40
CA LYS A 171 -4.02 -13.53 -10.53
C LYS A 171 -3.43 -13.93 -11.89
N ASP A 172 -2.17 -13.65 -12.13
CA ASP A 172 -1.48 -13.96 -13.39
C ASP A 172 -0.70 -15.29 -13.36
N GLY A 173 -0.65 -15.95 -12.20
CA GLY A 173 -0.09 -17.27 -12.01
C GLY A 173 1.44 -17.33 -11.99
N ASP A 174 2.12 -16.21 -11.73
CA ASP A 174 3.59 -16.14 -11.67
C ASP A 174 4.14 -16.19 -10.24
N GLY A 175 3.28 -15.99 -9.22
CA GLY A 175 3.63 -16.03 -7.81
C GLY A 175 4.43 -14.82 -7.33
N ILE A 176 4.39 -13.72 -8.08
CA ILE A 176 5.03 -12.44 -7.77
C ILE A 176 3.96 -11.40 -7.45
N THR A 177 4.17 -10.62 -6.40
CA THR A 177 3.39 -9.42 -6.13
C THR A 177 4.19 -8.20 -6.61
N ASP A 178 3.59 -7.42 -7.50
CA ASP A 178 4.17 -6.19 -8.03
C ASP A 178 3.88 -5.01 -7.11
N PHE A 179 4.88 -4.20 -6.81
CA PHE A 179 4.78 -2.94 -6.07
C PHE A 179 5.20 -1.82 -7.01
N LEU A 180 4.23 -1.01 -7.43
CA LEU A 180 4.43 0.07 -8.39
C LEU A 180 4.48 1.43 -7.69
N PHE A 181 5.62 2.09 -7.80
CA PHE A 181 5.85 3.44 -7.27
C PHE A 181 5.63 4.47 -8.38
N TYR A 182 4.77 5.44 -8.12
CA TYR A 182 4.50 6.55 -9.03
C TYR A 182 3.95 7.76 -8.26
N GLU A 183 3.92 8.95 -8.87
CA GLU A 183 3.25 10.12 -8.31
C GLU A 183 1.73 9.93 -8.36
N MET A 184 1.15 9.65 -7.19
CA MET A 184 -0.24 9.27 -7.04
C MET A 184 -1.14 10.51 -6.99
N TYR A 185 -2.45 10.32 -7.12
CA TYR A 185 -3.43 11.36 -6.85
C TYR A 185 -3.37 11.86 -5.40
N SER A 186 -3.80 13.11 -5.20
CA SER A 186 -3.70 13.78 -3.91
C SER A 186 -4.45 13.05 -2.80
N GLY A 187 -3.84 12.92 -1.63
CA GLY A 187 -4.44 12.35 -0.43
C GLY A 187 -4.32 10.83 -0.28
N ALA A 188 -3.67 10.11 -1.22
CA ALA A 188 -3.37 8.69 -1.08
C ALA A 188 -1.88 8.45 -0.92
N ALA A 189 -1.51 7.55 0.00
CA ALA A 189 -0.14 7.05 0.16
C ALA A 189 0.10 5.73 -0.58
N GLY A 190 -0.96 4.96 -0.76
CA GLY A 190 -0.99 3.72 -1.49
C GLY A 190 -2.41 3.22 -1.67
N TYR A 191 -2.58 2.22 -2.52
CA TYR A 191 -3.84 1.49 -2.65
C TYR A 191 -3.65 0.11 -3.27
N PHE A 192 -4.63 -0.75 -2.98
CA PHE A 192 -4.96 -1.94 -3.74
C PHE A 192 -6.23 -1.69 -4.56
N SER A 193 -6.22 -2.06 -5.85
CA SER A 193 -7.40 -1.99 -6.70
C SER A 193 -7.97 -3.38 -7.01
N PRO A 194 -9.20 -3.69 -6.56
CA PRO A 194 -9.89 -4.92 -6.97
C PRO A 194 -10.06 -5.05 -8.48
N GLY A 195 -10.04 -3.92 -9.21
CA GLY A 195 -10.13 -3.87 -10.67
C GLY A 195 -9.02 -4.65 -11.37
N ASP A 196 -7.82 -4.73 -10.76
CA ASP A 196 -6.68 -5.45 -11.32
C ASP A 196 -6.80 -6.97 -11.21
N GLN A 197 -7.68 -7.44 -10.34
CA GLN A 197 -8.04 -8.86 -10.24
C GLN A 197 -9.06 -9.29 -11.31
N GLY A 198 -9.63 -8.32 -12.06
CA GLY A 198 -10.52 -8.55 -13.20
C GLY A 198 -9.80 -8.50 -14.55
N ASN A 199 -10.61 -8.57 -15.63
CA ASN A 199 -10.15 -8.43 -17.02
C ASN A 199 -10.79 -7.22 -17.69
N SER A 200 -11.25 -6.26 -16.92
CA SER A 200 -11.96 -5.09 -17.43
C SER A 200 -10.99 -4.04 -17.99
N ALA A 201 -11.53 -3.05 -18.71
CA ALA A 201 -10.76 -1.92 -19.24
C ALA A 201 -9.89 -1.28 -18.14
N GLY A 202 -8.62 -1.01 -18.44
CA GLY A 202 -7.65 -0.41 -17.53
C GLY A 202 -7.11 -1.35 -16.44
N SER A 203 -7.54 -2.62 -16.40
CA SER A 203 -6.97 -3.60 -15.46
C SER A 203 -5.52 -3.94 -15.81
N ASN A 204 -4.66 -3.97 -14.80
CA ASN A 204 -3.29 -4.47 -14.95
C ASN A 204 -3.21 -6.00 -14.93
N GLN A 205 -4.28 -6.69 -14.57
CA GLN A 205 -4.47 -8.15 -14.63
C GLN A 205 -3.39 -8.94 -13.88
N ARG A 206 -2.96 -8.45 -12.72
CA ARG A 206 -1.91 -9.05 -11.88
C ARG A 206 -2.10 -8.70 -10.41
N ASP A 207 -1.34 -9.36 -9.55
CA ASP A 207 -1.26 -8.99 -8.14
C ASP A 207 -0.36 -7.76 -8.00
N ILE A 208 -0.97 -6.57 -7.99
CA ILE A 208 -0.26 -5.30 -7.98
C ILE A 208 -0.78 -4.39 -6.86
N LEU A 209 0.16 -3.68 -6.25
CA LEU A 209 -0.06 -2.67 -5.24
C LEU A 209 0.62 -1.38 -5.65
N TYR A 210 0.01 -0.27 -5.29
CA TYR A 210 0.44 1.05 -5.71
C TYR A 210 0.90 1.85 -4.50
N ILE A 211 2.06 2.49 -4.63
CA ILE A 211 2.69 3.26 -3.55
C ILE A 211 3.05 4.64 -4.09
N ASP A 212 2.73 5.69 -3.34
CA ASP A 212 3.17 7.04 -3.69
C ASP A 212 4.68 7.15 -3.56
N SER A 213 5.34 7.52 -4.64
CA SER A 213 6.80 7.68 -4.70
C SER A 213 7.33 8.86 -3.87
N ARG A 214 6.45 9.78 -3.48
CA ARG A 214 6.80 11.03 -2.77
C ARG A 214 6.84 10.89 -1.25
N VAL A 215 6.32 9.79 -0.71
CA VAL A 215 6.30 9.56 0.75
C VAL A 215 7.67 9.16 1.28
N SER A 216 7.93 9.41 2.57
CA SER A 216 9.17 8.98 3.21
C SER A 216 9.33 7.45 3.18
N ILE A 217 10.58 6.97 3.30
CA ILE A 217 10.90 5.53 3.33
C ILE A 217 10.11 4.82 4.43
N ALA A 218 10.04 5.42 5.62
CA ALA A 218 9.32 4.85 6.74
C ALA A 218 7.82 4.74 6.44
N PHE A 219 7.25 5.74 5.78
CA PHE A 219 5.86 5.72 5.38
C PHE A 219 5.61 4.72 4.25
N ALA A 220 6.48 4.68 3.25
CA ALA A 220 6.38 3.70 2.16
C ALA A 220 6.42 2.25 2.67
N THR A 221 7.33 1.90 3.59
CA THR A 221 7.40 0.54 4.15
C THR A 221 6.14 0.18 4.94
N SER A 222 5.58 1.14 5.67
CA SER A 222 4.31 0.96 6.37
C SER A 222 3.16 0.75 5.38
N THR A 223 3.07 1.58 4.35
CA THR A 223 2.08 1.49 3.29
C THR A 223 2.18 0.17 2.53
N ILE A 224 3.39 -0.29 2.20
CA ILE A 224 3.63 -1.60 1.57
C ILE A 224 2.97 -2.74 2.36
N ALA A 225 3.19 -2.80 3.67
CA ALA A 225 2.60 -3.84 4.52
C ALA A 225 1.07 -3.71 4.61
N HIS A 226 0.56 -2.49 4.70
CA HIS A 226 -0.85 -2.15 4.75
C HIS A 226 -1.58 -2.59 3.46
N GLU A 227 -1.10 -2.16 2.30
CA GLU A 227 -1.73 -2.48 1.02
C GLU A 227 -1.59 -3.98 0.67
N PHE A 228 -0.49 -4.61 1.09
CA PHE A 228 -0.33 -6.05 0.90
C PHE A 228 -1.41 -6.84 1.66
N GLN A 229 -1.80 -6.39 2.84
CA GLN A 229 -2.91 -7.02 3.57
C GLN A 229 -4.23 -6.89 2.81
N HIS A 230 -4.51 -5.76 2.16
CA HIS A 230 -5.72 -5.61 1.34
C HIS A 230 -5.79 -6.63 0.19
N LEU A 231 -4.67 -6.86 -0.49
CA LEU A 231 -4.57 -7.90 -1.54
C LEU A 231 -4.89 -9.30 -0.96
N LEU A 232 -4.33 -9.64 0.21
CA LEU A 232 -4.62 -10.92 0.85
C LEU A 232 -6.09 -11.03 1.25
N HIS A 233 -6.66 -9.98 1.86
CA HIS A 233 -8.06 -9.95 2.25
C HIS A 233 -9.00 -10.20 1.07
N TYR A 234 -8.68 -9.64 -0.08
CA TYR A 234 -9.46 -9.81 -1.31
C TYR A 234 -9.59 -11.29 -1.73
N SER A 235 -8.59 -12.13 -1.45
CA SER A 235 -8.65 -13.58 -1.73
C SER A 235 -9.79 -14.29 -0.98
N TYR A 236 -10.25 -13.72 0.13
CA TYR A 236 -11.28 -14.32 0.98
C TYR A 236 -12.62 -13.59 0.87
N THR A 237 -12.59 -12.27 0.75
CA THR A 237 -13.78 -11.44 0.66
C THR A 237 -13.46 -10.02 0.20
N ASN A 238 -14.39 -9.39 -0.51
CA ASN A 238 -14.34 -7.96 -0.85
C ASN A 238 -15.23 -7.11 0.06
N LYS A 239 -15.68 -7.65 1.21
CA LYS A 239 -16.61 -7.01 2.13
C LYS A 239 -15.94 -6.66 3.45
N GLY A 240 -16.57 -5.79 4.23
CA GLY A 240 -16.15 -5.51 5.60
C GLY A 240 -15.06 -4.43 5.72
N ARG A 241 -15.22 -3.30 5.02
CA ARG A 241 -14.24 -2.19 4.95
C ARG A 241 -13.55 -1.87 6.28
N LYS A 242 -14.29 -1.71 7.38
CA LYS A 242 -13.70 -1.36 8.70
C LYS A 242 -12.74 -2.40 9.23
N PHE A 243 -13.12 -3.67 9.10
CA PHE A 243 -12.24 -4.77 9.50
C PHE A 243 -11.05 -4.87 8.58
N ASN A 244 -11.24 -4.64 7.27
CA ASN A 244 -10.18 -4.66 6.30
C ASN A 244 -9.12 -3.60 6.64
N GLU A 245 -9.53 -2.35 6.84
CA GLU A 245 -8.62 -1.28 7.26
C GLU A 245 -7.94 -1.60 8.60
N GLY A 246 -8.70 -2.07 9.59
CA GLY A 246 -8.14 -2.47 10.89
C GLY A 246 -7.11 -3.59 10.78
N MET A 247 -7.31 -4.57 9.90
CA MET A 247 -6.34 -5.63 9.64
C MET A 247 -5.09 -5.10 8.93
N SER A 248 -5.24 -4.14 8.01
CA SER A 248 -4.12 -3.50 7.33
C SER A 248 -3.26 -2.65 8.27
N GLU A 249 -3.89 -1.93 9.23
CA GLU A 249 -3.16 -1.28 10.32
C GLU A 249 -2.36 -2.28 11.15
N VAL A 250 -2.97 -3.41 11.49
CA VAL A 250 -2.28 -4.47 12.23
C VAL A 250 -1.14 -5.08 11.41
N ALA A 251 -1.29 -5.24 10.10
CA ALA A 251 -0.20 -5.71 9.24
C ALA A 251 1.03 -4.80 9.32
N SER A 252 0.84 -3.49 9.33
CA SER A 252 1.94 -2.52 9.52
C SER A 252 2.56 -2.63 10.92
N VAL A 253 1.74 -2.82 11.95
CA VAL A 253 2.23 -2.97 13.34
C VAL A 253 3.06 -4.25 13.50
N ILE A 254 2.58 -5.40 13.03
CA ILE A 254 3.27 -6.69 13.21
C ILE A 254 4.54 -6.81 12.36
N THR A 255 4.65 -6.04 11.28
CA THR A 255 5.90 -5.92 10.49
C THR A 255 6.86 -4.89 11.05
N GLY A 256 6.51 -4.23 12.17
CA GLY A 256 7.38 -3.32 12.90
C GLY A 256 7.51 -1.93 12.31
N THR A 257 6.71 -1.60 11.29
CA THR A 257 6.75 -0.28 10.66
C THR A 257 5.79 0.71 11.32
N GLY A 258 4.66 0.22 11.86
CA GLY A 258 3.57 1.06 12.33
C GLY A 258 2.99 1.91 11.17
N TYR A 259 1.75 2.32 11.24
CA TYR A 259 1.17 3.22 10.24
C TYR A 259 1.01 4.62 10.84
N PRO A 260 1.42 5.71 10.14
CA PRO A 260 1.30 7.05 10.70
C PRO A 260 -0.12 7.47 11.08
N GLY A 261 -1.13 6.91 10.38
CA GLY A 261 -2.55 7.08 10.71
C GLY A 261 -2.99 6.32 11.96
N PHE A 262 -2.22 5.31 12.39
CA PHE A 262 -2.53 4.52 13.58
C PHE A 262 -2.03 5.23 14.84
N ASN A 263 -2.87 6.08 15.39
CA ASN A 263 -2.62 6.77 16.66
C ASN A 263 -3.66 6.36 17.72
N PRO A 264 -3.44 5.24 18.45
CA PRO A 264 -4.34 4.75 19.46
C PRO A 264 -4.68 5.78 20.53
N ASN A 265 -3.72 6.62 20.92
CA ASN A 265 -3.95 7.63 21.96
C ASN A 265 -4.90 8.73 21.47
N ALA A 266 -4.79 9.18 20.23
CA ALA A 266 -5.72 10.14 19.65
C ALA A 266 -7.15 9.58 19.63
N TYR A 267 -7.32 8.32 19.24
CA TYR A 267 -8.62 7.66 19.30
C TYR A 267 -9.14 7.53 20.72
N LEU A 268 -8.34 7.03 21.67
CA LEU A 268 -8.78 6.79 23.05
C LEU A 268 -9.22 8.08 23.77
N THR A 269 -8.63 9.23 23.42
CA THR A 269 -9.07 10.52 23.95
C THR A 269 -10.40 11.01 23.37
N ARG A 270 -10.85 10.45 22.25
CA ARG A 270 -12.06 10.84 21.51
C ARG A 270 -13.03 9.69 21.28
N ALA A 271 -12.81 8.54 21.89
CA ALA A 271 -13.58 7.31 21.64
C ALA A 271 -15.09 7.49 21.75
N GLY A 272 -15.57 8.32 22.66
CA GLY A 272 -16.98 8.63 22.83
C GLY A 272 -17.61 9.41 21.65
N ASN A 273 -16.80 10.04 20.82
CA ASN A 273 -17.24 10.84 19.67
C ASN A 273 -16.99 10.14 18.33
N THR A 274 -16.27 9.02 18.33
CA THR A 274 -15.95 8.26 17.11
C THR A 274 -17.06 7.25 16.87
N GLY A 275 -17.88 7.49 15.86
CA GLY A 275 -18.96 6.59 15.48
C GLY A 275 -18.47 5.32 14.78
N TRP A 276 -19.35 4.32 14.64
CA TRP A 276 -19.06 3.11 13.87
C TRP A 276 -19.07 3.33 12.34
N SER A 277 -19.47 4.52 11.85
CA SER A 277 -19.28 4.84 10.43
C SER A 277 -17.79 5.05 10.14
N PHE A 278 -17.28 4.46 9.07
CA PHE A 278 -15.91 4.67 8.64
C PHE A 278 -15.89 5.82 7.63
N ASP A 279 -15.22 6.90 7.97
CA ASP A 279 -15.15 8.13 7.18
C ASP A 279 -13.71 8.51 6.75
N LEU A 280 -12.80 7.54 6.78
CA LEU A 280 -11.40 7.68 6.35
C LEU A 280 -10.59 8.66 7.23
N THR A 281 -11.00 8.90 8.48
CA THR A 281 -10.19 9.68 9.42
C THR A 281 -9.21 8.81 10.20
N GLY A 282 -8.11 9.40 10.68
CA GLY A 282 -7.10 8.70 11.48
C GLY A 282 -7.66 8.02 12.72
N GLU A 283 -8.71 8.58 13.33
CA GLU A 283 -9.40 7.97 14.47
C GLU A 283 -10.09 6.66 14.08
N HIS A 284 -10.67 6.56 12.90
CA HIS A 284 -11.33 5.34 12.43
C HIS A 284 -10.33 4.23 12.07
N TYR A 285 -9.19 4.56 11.50
CA TYR A 285 -8.08 3.62 11.30
C TYR A 285 -7.60 3.08 12.65
N SER A 286 -7.35 3.97 13.61
CA SER A 286 -6.91 3.59 14.96
C SER A 286 -7.94 2.73 15.69
N MET A 287 -9.24 3.06 15.57
CA MET A 287 -10.33 2.25 16.13
C MET A 287 -10.35 0.84 15.51
N GLY A 288 -10.25 0.75 14.19
CA GLY A 288 -10.25 -0.51 13.46
C GLY A 288 -9.07 -1.41 13.87
N GLY A 289 -7.85 -0.85 13.91
CA GLY A 289 -6.65 -1.56 14.32
C GLY A 289 -6.70 -2.04 15.77
N LEU A 290 -7.11 -1.18 16.71
CA LEU A 290 -7.29 -1.58 18.11
C LEU A 290 -8.34 -2.67 18.27
N PHE A 291 -9.44 -2.60 17.51
CA PHE A 291 -10.47 -3.62 17.55
C PHE A 291 -9.96 -4.99 17.07
N VAL A 292 -9.20 -5.01 15.97
CA VAL A 292 -8.59 -6.24 15.44
C VAL A 292 -7.58 -6.81 16.42
N LEU A 293 -6.72 -5.99 17.02
CA LEU A 293 -5.75 -6.42 18.04
C LEU A 293 -6.46 -7.00 19.26
N TYR A 294 -7.51 -6.33 19.77
CA TYR A 294 -8.32 -6.86 20.86
C TYR A 294 -8.94 -8.21 20.52
N PHE A 295 -9.47 -8.36 19.30
CA PHE A 295 -10.08 -9.60 18.84
C PHE A 295 -9.04 -10.73 18.77
N ALA A 296 -7.86 -10.45 18.22
CA ALA A 296 -6.75 -11.40 18.16
C ALA A 296 -6.35 -11.86 19.57
N GLU A 297 -6.22 -10.95 20.52
CA GLU A 297 -5.92 -11.28 21.92
C GLU A 297 -7.00 -12.20 22.56
N GLN A 298 -8.30 -11.93 22.31
CA GLN A 298 -9.38 -12.78 22.81
C GLN A 298 -9.38 -14.17 22.22
N LEU A 299 -8.90 -14.33 21.00
CA LEU A 299 -8.77 -15.62 20.32
C LEU A 299 -7.48 -16.38 20.64
N GLY A 300 -6.54 -15.72 21.36
CA GLY A 300 -5.28 -16.33 21.82
C GLY A 300 -4.14 -16.25 20.80
N TYR A 301 -4.22 -15.27 19.88
CA TYR A 301 -3.17 -14.93 18.93
C TYR A 301 -2.25 -13.83 19.47
#